data_6daec3151bf67646dd61d6322d52abc8
#
_entry.id   6daec3151bf67646dd61d6322d52abc8
#
_cell.length_a   1.000
_cell.length_b   1.000
_cell.length_c   1.000
_cell.angle_alpha   90.00
_cell.angle_beta   90.00
_cell.angle_gamma   90.00
#
_symmetry.space_group_name_H-M   'P 1'
#
loop_
_entity.id
_entity.type
_entity.pdbx_description
1 polymer ?
#
loop_
_entity_poly.entity_id
_entity_poly.type
_entity_poly.pdbx_seq_one_letter_code
_entity_poly.pdbx_strand_id
1 'polypeptide(L)'
;MSQSAYITFVAGSSVEKLSLQGIKEWLEHYRQQTSLTGQQIGWDYANAAFPYTIETKAGEEERWFFLKGKAPLYRYILFGVGSREHDQQHYVQVVLPEDATHGDKAKGNELCKYLAKQLKAELKLFNGRTIFYNPRK
;
A
#
# COMPACT_ATOMS: atom_id res chain seq x y z
N MET A 1 -17.63 -6.54 6.37
CA MET A 1 -17.06 -7.05 5.11
C MET A 1 -15.71 -6.43 4.85
N SER A 2 -14.77 -7.20 4.32
CA SER A 2 -13.47 -6.67 3.95
C SER A 2 -13.60 -5.74 2.74
N GLN A 3 -12.67 -4.80 2.62
CA GLN A 3 -12.62 -3.85 1.51
C GLN A 3 -11.29 -3.97 0.81
N SER A 4 -11.27 -3.80 -0.50
CA SER A 4 -10.05 -3.90 -1.30
C SER A 4 -9.85 -2.66 -2.16
N ALA A 5 -8.58 -2.26 -2.30
CA ALA A 5 -8.15 -1.26 -3.25
C ALA A 5 -7.19 -1.94 -4.23
N TYR A 6 -7.08 -1.41 -5.44
CA TYR A 6 -6.24 -1.99 -6.49
C TYR A 6 -5.36 -0.91 -7.09
N ILE A 7 -4.06 -1.18 -7.14
CA ILE A 7 -3.09 -0.35 -7.84
C ILE A 7 -2.74 -1.12 -9.11
N THR A 8 -3.24 -0.69 -10.26
CA THR A 8 -3.08 -1.40 -11.53
C THR A 8 -2.02 -0.71 -12.39
N PHE A 9 -1.08 -1.50 -12.88
CA PHE A 9 -0.01 -0.99 -13.75
C PHE A 9 -0.54 -0.96 -15.18
N VAL A 10 -0.61 0.24 -15.72
CA VAL A 10 -1.20 0.53 -17.04
C VAL A 10 -0.17 1.20 -17.93
N ALA A 11 -0.56 1.53 -19.16
CA ALA A 11 0.32 2.26 -20.05
C ALA A 11 0.75 3.58 -19.41
N GLY A 12 2.05 3.88 -19.39
CA GLY A 12 2.60 5.06 -18.74
C GLY A 12 3.04 4.85 -17.32
N SER A 13 2.72 3.71 -16.71
CA SER A 13 3.23 3.38 -15.37
C SER A 13 4.74 3.20 -15.39
N SER A 14 5.39 3.48 -14.25
CA SER A 14 6.84 3.38 -14.12
C SER A 14 7.35 1.94 -14.25
N VAL A 15 6.50 0.96 -13.92
CA VAL A 15 6.82 -0.46 -14.01
C VAL A 15 5.62 -1.21 -14.56
N GLU A 16 5.85 -2.39 -15.12
CA GLU A 16 4.77 -3.24 -15.61
C GLU A 16 4.18 -4.13 -14.51
N LYS A 17 5.01 -4.47 -13.53
CA LYS A 17 4.61 -5.29 -12.39
C LYS A 17 5.50 -4.97 -11.21
N LEU A 18 5.05 -5.35 -10.02
CA LEU A 18 5.81 -5.16 -8.80
C LEU A 18 5.71 -6.43 -7.96
N SER A 19 6.84 -6.90 -7.44
CA SER A 19 6.89 -8.04 -6.54
C SER A 19 6.51 -7.61 -5.12
N LEU A 20 6.22 -8.57 -4.25
CA LEU A 20 6.00 -8.28 -2.84
C LEU A 20 7.23 -7.60 -2.22
N GLN A 21 8.43 -8.06 -2.60
CA GLN A 21 9.66 -7.43 -2.13
C GLN A 21 9.75 -5.98 -2.59
N GLY A 22 9.36 -5.70 -3.84
CA GLY A 22 9.34 -4.33 -4.36
C GLY A 22 8.38 -3.44 -3.59
N ILE A 23 7.20 -3.96 -3.21
CA ILE A 23 6.25 -3.21 -2.38
C ILE A 23 6.87 -2.90 -1.02
N LYS A 24 7.52 -3.89 -0.39
CA LYS A 24 8.17 -3.70 0.91
C LYS A 24 9.24 -2.63 0.84
N GLU A 25 10.01 -2.59 -0.25
CA GLU A 25 11.04 -1.57 -0.45
C GLU A 25 10.44 -0.16 -0.56
N TRP A 26 9.31 -0.02 -1.26
CA TRP A 26 8.61 1.26 -1.34
C TRP A 26 8.05 1.69 0.01
N LEU A 27 7.52 0.76 0.80
CA LEU A 27 7.03 1.06 2.14
C LEU A 27 8.18 1.46 3.08
N GLU A 28 9.34 0.83 2.96
CA GLU A 28 10.54 1.24 3.71
C GLU A 28 10.99 2.64 3.31
N HIS A 29 10.92 2.96 2.01
CA HIS A 29 11.24 4.30 1.53
C HIS A 29 10.30 5.34 2.13
N TYR A 30 9.01 5.04 2.19
CA TYR A 30 8.02 5.90 2.84
C TYR A 30 8.37 6.11 4.32
N ARG A 31 8.72 5.03 5.00
CA ARG A 31 9.09 5.06 6.40
C ARG A 31 10.34 5.92 6.63
N GLN A 32 11.34 5.78 5.77
CA GLN A 32 12.57 6.58 5.85
C GLN A 32 12.28 8.07 5.66
N GLN A 33 11.45 8.42 4.70
CA GLN A 33 11.07 9.82 4.46
C GLN A 33 10.36 10.43 5.67
N THR A 34 9.46 9.69 6.30
CA THR A 34 8.77 10.16 7.49
C THR A 34 9.70 10.25 8.70
N SER A 35 10.70 9.35 8.79
CA SER A 35 11.71 9.40 9.83
C SER A 35 12.55 10.66 9.74
N LEU A 36 12.98 11.03 8.52
CA LEU A 36 13.74 12.28 8.32
C LEU A 36 12.90 13.50 8.70
N THR A 37 11.63 13.52 8.36
CA THR A 37 10.72 14.60 8.76
C THR A 37 10.62 14.68 10.28
N GLY A 38 10.51 13.54 10.96
CA GLY A 38 10.46 13.47 12.42
C GLY A 38 11.70 14.05 13.07
N GLN A 39 12.87 13.77 12.52
CA GLN A 39 14.13 14.34 13.02
C GLN A 39 14.16 15.86 12.89
N GLN A 40 13.62 16.38 11.79
CA GLN A 40 13.59 17.83 11.55
C GLN A 40 12.66 18.57 12.51
N ILE A 41 11.51 17.99 12.85
CA ILE A 41 10.53 18.65 13.71
C ILE A 41 10.64 18.25 15.19
N GLY A 42 11.57 17.33 15.52
CA GLY A 42 11.91 17.03 16.90
C GLY A 42 10.92 16.18 17.68
N TRP A 43 10.06 15.41 17.00
CA TRP A 43 9.14 14.48 17.65
C TRP A 43 9.03 13.18 16.85
N ASP A 44 8.43 12.14 17.42
CA ASP A 44 8.42 10.80 16.86
C ASP A 44 7.37 10.68 15.74
N TYR A 45 7.58 11.44 14.67
CA TYR A 45 6.68 11.46 13.53
C TYR A 45 6.70 10.16 12.76
N ALA A 46 7.86 9.49 12.69
CA ALA A 46 8.00 8.25 11.95
C ALA A 46 7.05 7.16 12.47
N ASN A 47 6.98 6.99 13.79
CA ASN A 47 6.06 6.01 14.38
C ASN A 47 4.60 6.41 14.20
N ALA A 48 4.29 7.70 14.23
CA ALA A 48 2.94 8.18 14.00
C ALA A 48 2.52 8.00 12.53
N ALA A 49 3.47 8.22 11.59
CA ALA A 49 3.19 8.12 10.16
C ALA A 49 3.13 6.68 9.67
N PHE A 50 3.92 5.79 10.27
CA PHE A 50 3.92 4.37 9.90
C PHE A 50 3.85 3.50 11.15
N PRO A 51 2.66 3.39 11.77
CA PRO A 51 2.48 2.67 13.03
C PRO A 51 2.31 1.16 12.84
N TYR A 52 3.09 0.56 11.93
CA TYR A 52 3.00 -0.85 11.57
C TYR A 52 4.36 -1.50 11.48
N THR A 53 4.37 -2.84 11.65
CA THR A 53 5.51 -3.68 11.27
C THR A 53 5.12 -4.49 10.04
N ILE A 54 6.09 -4.79 9.19
CA ILE A 54 5.87 -5.62 8.01
C ILE A 54 6.08 -7.07 8.40
N GLU A 55 5.03 -7.88 8.23
CA GLU A 55 5.03 -9.30 8.61
C GLU A 55 4.63 -10.17 7.44
N THR A 56 5.15 -11.39 7.38
CA THR A 56 4.75 -12.38 6.39
C THR A 56 4.03 -13.54 7.06
N LYS A 57 3.01 -14.08 6.36
CA LYS A 57 2.26 -15.21 6.87
C LYS A 57 2.91 -16.50 6.37
N ALA A 58 3.18 -17.43 7.28
CA ALA A 58 3.78 -18.72 6.94
C ALA A 58 2.94 -19.45 5.88
N GLY A 59 3.59 -19.91 4.81
CA GLY A 59 2.93 -20.59 3.70
C GLY A 59 2.40 -19.66 2.60
N GLU A 60 2.42 -18.34 2.80
CA GLU A 60 1.90 -17.39 1.83
C GLU A 60 2.88 -16.26 1.50
N GLU A 61 4.16 -16.46 1.78
CA GLU A 61 5.20 -15.45 1.62
C GLU A 61 5.35 -14.95 0.19
N GLU A 62 4.94 -15.75 -0.80
CA GLU A 62 5.03 -15.39 -2.21
C GLU A 62 3.82 -14.62 -2.73
N ARG A 63 2.70 -14.64 -1.99
CA ARG A 63 1.45 -14.04 -2.43
C ARG A 63 1.06 -12.81 -1.64
N TRP A 64 1.28 -12.84 -0.34
CA TRP A 64 0.77 -11.80 0.57
C TRP A 64 1.78 -11.49 1.65
N PHE A 65 1.78 -10.26 2.10
CA PHE A 65 2.32 -9.89 3.40
C PHE A 65 1.30 -8.97 4.06
N PHE A 66 1.50 -8.68 5.34
CA PHE A 66 0.59 -7.77 6.02
C PHE A 66 1.35 -6.80 6.90
N LEU A 67 0.73 -5.65 7.15
CA LEU A 67 1.21 -4.67 8.10
C LEU A 67 0.46 -4.90 9.41
N LYS A 68 1.21 -5.14 10.47
CA LYS A 68 0.63 -5.36 11.79
C LYS A 68 0.76 -4.08 12.61
N GLY A 69 -0.36 -3.61 13.19
CA GLY A 69 -0.40 -2.39 13.96
C GLY A 69 0.41 -2.48 15.25
N LYS A 70 1.11 -1.40 15.58
CA LYS A 70 1.88 -1.28 16.83
C LYS A 70 1.08 -0.66 17.97
N ALA A 71 -0.06 -0.05 17.66
CA ALA A 71 -0.89 0.64 18.64
C ALA A 71 -2.35 0.17 18.51
N PRO A 72 -3.18 0.34 19.56
CA PRO A 72 -4.58 -0.16 19.53
C PRO A 72 -5.43 0.43 18.41
N LEU A 73 -5.09 1.61 17.89
CA LEU A 73 -5.82 2.27 16.80
C LEU A 73 -5.54 1.65 15.42
N TYR A 74 -4.58 0.74 15.32
CA TYR A 74 -4.14 0.13 14.06
C TYR A 74 -4.08 -1.37 14.24
N ARG A 75 -4.65 -2.12 13.30
CA ARG A 75 -4.67 -3.58 13.40
C ARG A 75 -3.91 -4.23 12.26
N TYR A 76 -4.51 -4.30 11.07
CA TYR A 76 -3.89 -4.99 9.94
C TYR A 76 -4.26 -4.32 8.62
N ILE A 77 -3.29 -4.30 7.70
CA ILE A 77 -3.51 -3.98 6.29
C ILE A 77 -2.76 -5.06 5.50
N LEU A 78 -3.43 -5.71 4.54
CA LEU A 78 -2.84 -6.78 3.75
C LEU A 78 -2.46 -6.25 2.37
N PHE A 79 -1.31 -6.72 1.85
CA PHE A 79 -0.81 -6.39 0.52
C PHE A 79 -0.57 -7.67 -0.26
N GLY A 80 -1.08 -7.73 -1.48
CA GLY A 80 -0.87 -8.86 -2.37
C GLY A 80 -0.63 -8.40 -3.80
N VAL A 81 -0.16 -9.30 -4.64
CA VAL A 81 0.07 -9.03 -6.06
C VAL A 81 -0.70 -10.03 -6.90
N GLY A 82 -1.10 -9.62 -8.10
CA GLY A 82 -1.80 -10.49 -9.02
C GLY A 82 -1.77 -9.94 -10.44
N SER A 83 -2.40 -10.66 -11.35
CA SER A 83 -2.54 -10.24 -12.74
C SER A 83 -3.94 -10.58 -13.23
N ARG A 84 -4.50 -9.72 -14.09
CA ARG A 84 -5.80 -9.97 -14.69
C ARG A 84 -5.62 -10.88 -15.91
N GLU A 85 -6.46 -11.92 -16.00
CA GLU A 85 -6.32 -12.94 -17.03
C GLU A 85 -6.56 -12.43 -18.44
N HIS A 86 -7.56 -11.56 -18.63
CA HIS A 86 -7.97 -11.15 -19.97
C HIS A 86 -7.03 -10.15 -20.66
N ASP A 87 -6.34 -9.30 -19.88
CA ASP A 87 -5.43 -8.30 -20.45
C ASP A 87 -4.02 -8.39 -19.87
N GLN A 88 -3.79 -9.33 -18.97
CA GLN A 88 -2.51 -9.60 -18.32
C GLN A 88 -1.91 -8.38 -17.60
N GLN A 89 -2.73 -7.41 -17.24
CA GLN A 89 -2.27 -6.30 -16.43
C GLN A 89 -2.00 -6.76 -15.01
N HIS A 90 -0.85 -6.37 -14.48
CA HIS A 90 -0.47 -6.67 -13.10
C HIS A 90 -1.03 -5.61 -12.17
N TYR A 91 -1.28 -6.01 -10.93
CA TYR A 91 -1.80 -5.08 -9.92
C TYR A 91 -1.29 -5.44 -8.53
N VAL A 92 -1.36 -4.45 -7.64
CA VAL A 92 -1.18 -4.65 -6.20
C VAL A 92 -2.57 -4.52 -5.58
N GLN A 93 -2.96 -5.50 -4.79
CA GLN A 93 -4.22 -5.47 -4.05
C GLN A 93 -3.93 -5.14 -2.59
N VAL A 94 -4.65 -4.15 -2.07
CA VAL A 94 -4.55 -3.75 -0.66
C VAL A 94 -5.88 -4.07 0.00
N VAL A 95 -5.85 -4.87 1.06
CA VAL A 95 -7.07 -5.33 1.72
C VAL A 95 -7.16 -4.79 3.14
N LEU A 96 -8.30 -4.22 3.46
CA LEU A 96 -8.66 -3.86 4.83
C LEU A 96 -9.55 -4.99 5.36
N PRO A 97 -9.12 -5.75 6.38
CA PRO A 97 -9.95 -6.80 6.97
C PRO A 97 -11.25 -6.26 7.55
N GLU A 98 -12.19 -7.13 7.81
CA GLU A 98 -13.50 -6.77 8.35
C GLU A 98 -13.41 -5.97 9.63
N ASP A 99 -12.43 -6.27 10.49
CA ASP A 99 -12.23 -5.60 11.76
C ASP A 99 -11.25 -4.41 11.68
N ALA A 100 -10.97 -3.91 10.47
CA ALA A 100 -10.08 -2.76 10.30
C ALA A 100 -10.62 -1.53 11.02
N THR A 101 -9.72 -0.77 11.63
CA THR A 101 -10.05 0.45 12.35
C THR A 101 -10.14 1.65 11.40
N HIS A 102 -10.65 2.78 11.91
CA HIS A 102 -10.61 4.04 11.16
C HIS A 102 -9.16 4.45 10.85
N GLY A 103 -8.24 4.19 11.77
CA GLY A 103 -6.82 4.43 11.54
C GLY A 103 -6.28 3.59 10.38
N ASP A 104 -6.66 2.32 10.32
CA ASP A 104 -6.28 1.44 9.22
C ASP A 104 -6.82 1.94 7.88
N LYS A 105 -8.07 2.39 7.85
CA LYS A 105 -8.69 2.92 6.63
C LYS A 105 -7.98 4.18 6.15
N ALA A 106 -7.70 5.11 7.05
CA ALA A 106 -7.00 6.35 6.71
C ALA A 106 -5.58 6.05 6.20
N LYS A 107 -4.84 5.18 6.90
CA LYS A 107 -3.49 4.82 6.52
C LYS A 107 -3.46 4.00 5.23
N GLY A 108 -4.42 3.10 5.04
CA GLY A 108 -4.55 2.34 3.81
C GLY A 108 -4.74 3.26 2.61
N ASN A 109 -5.62 4.24 2.71
CA ASN A 109 -5.82 5.24 1.66
C ASN A 109 -4.53 6.01 1.37
N GLU A 110 -3.83 6.46 2.41
CA GLU A 110 -2.60 7.22 2.27
C GLU A 110 -1.51 6.40 1.57
N LEU A 111 -1.31 5.15 2.00
CA LEU A 111 -0.30 4.27 1.40
C LEU A 111 -0.64 3.91 -0.05
N CYS A 112 -1.92 3.66 -0.35
CA CYS A 112 -2.35 3.39 -1.72
C CYS A 112 -2.05 4.58 -2.64
N LYS A 113 -2.36 5.79 -2.19
CA LYS A 113 -2.09 7.00 -2.97
C LYS A 113 -0.60 7.23 -3.15
N TYR A 114 0.18 7.00 -2.09
CA TYR A 114 1.64 7.12 -2.17
C TYR A 114 2.21 6.18 -3.22
N LEU A 115 1.87 4.89 -3.14
CA LEU A 115 2.39 3.88 -4.07
C LEU A 115 1.96 4.17 -5.50
N ALA A 116 0.66 4.44 -5.72
CA ALA A 116 0.14 4.69 -7.06
C ALA A 116 0.78 5.93 -7.69
N LYS A 117 0.98 6.98 -6.91
CA LYS A 117 1.61 8.20 -7.38
C LYS A 117 3.07 7.97 -7.75
N GLN A 118 3.83 7.27 -6.90
CA GLN A 118 5.24 6.98 -7.17
C GLN A 118 5.42 6.09 -8.40
N LEU A 119 4.49 5.16 -8.60
CA LEU A 119 4.57 4.21 -9.70
C LEU A 119 3.80 4.66 -10.94
N LYS A 120 3.14 5.81 -10.88
CA LYS A 120 2.33 6.37 -11.96
C LYS A 120 1.29 5.36 -12.44
N ALA A 121 0.59 4.76 -11.50
CA ALA A 121 -0.38 3.70 -11.74
C ALA A 121 -1.82 4.20 -11.63
N GLU A 122 -2.77 3.36 -12.05
CA GLU A 122 -4.18 3.59 -11.83
C GLU A 122 -4.56 3.06 -10.45
N LEU A 123 -5.26 3.86 -9.67
CA LEU A 123 -5.66 3.48 -8.31
C LEU A 123 -7.17 3.42 -8.19
N LYS A 124 -7.70 2.25 -7.82
CA LYS A 124 -9.10 2.10 -7.42
C LYS A 124 -9.14 2.01 -5.91
N LEU A 125 -9.73 3.02 -5.27
CA LEU A 125 -9.80 3.12 -3.82
C LEU A 125 -10.84 2.16 -3.23
N PHE A 126 -10.82 1.99 -1.91
CA PHE A 126 -11.73 1.10 -1.19
C PHE A 126 -13.21 1.46 -1.40
N ASN A 127 -13.51 2.72 -1.66
CA ASN A 127 -14.88 3.19 -1.92
C ASN A 127 -15.29 3.06 -3.41
N GLY A 128 -14.43 2.44 -4.24
CA GLY A 128 -14.70 2.26 -5.66
C GLY A 128 -14.28 3.42 -6.55
N ARG A 129 -13.84 4.53 -5.97
CA ARG A 129 -13.38 5.69 -6.73
C ARG A 129 -12.04 5.39 -7.40
N THR A 130 -11.88 5.80 -8.66
CA THR A 130 -10.65 5.58 -9.43
C THR A 130 -9.90 6.89 -9.62
N ILE A 131 -8.57 6.84 -9.40
CA ILE A 131 -7.66 7.96 -9.61
C ILE A 131 -6.59 7.51 -10.60
N PHE A 132 -6.29 8.36 -11.58
CA PHE A 132 -5.27 8.06 -12.60
C PHE A 132 -4.04 8.89 -12.35
N TYR A 133 -2.94 8.24 -11.97
CA TYR A 133 -1.63 8.88 -11.80
C TYR A 133 -0.73 8.66 -13.01
N ASN A 134 -1.13 7.78 -13.94
CA ASN A 134 -0.36 7.53 -15.15
C ASN A 134 -0.45 8.73 -16.10
N PRO A 135 0.63 9.03 -16.86
CA PRO A 135 0.59 10.13 -17.83
C PRO A 135 -0.47 9.88 -18.89
N ARG A 136 -1.24 10.91 -19.21
CA ARG A 136 -2.22 10.87 -20.30
C ARG A 136 -1.68 11.66 -21.48
N LYS A 137 -1.91 11.13 -22.66
CA LYS A 137 -1.63 11.87 -23.89
C LYS A 137 -2.80 12.74 -24.26
#